data_ae499d8ca25459b88afeefba1fc13933
#
_entry.id   ae499d8ca25459b88afeefba1fc13933
#
_cell.length_a   1.000
_cell.length_b   1.000
_cell.length_c   1.000
_cell.angle_alpha   90.00
_cell.angle_beta   90.00
_cell.angle_gamma   90.00
#
_symmetry.space_group_name_H-M   'P 1'
#
loop_
_entity.id
_entity.type
_entity.pdbx_description
1 polymer ?
#
loop_
_entity_poly.entity_id
_entity_poly.type
_entity_poly.pdbx_seq_one_letter_code
_entity_poly.pdbx_strand_id
1 'polypeptide(L)'
;MNILVDTSVWVDHFRNRNDNLVQLLSRDQVLIHPMILAEIAGGFPPAPRLKTLGYLVLLPHSHHATVAEVMVFIENEKLYGLGCGLVDITLLVSVMITPGAKIWTLDKRLEKLAARLNVSYQPVH
;
A
#
# COMPACT_ATOMS: atom_id res chain seq x y z
N MET A 1 -3.21 -5.68 13.91
CA MET A 1 -2.90 -4.50 13.07
C MET A 1 -2.60 -4.97 11.66
N ASN A 2 -3.22 -4.37 10.68
CA ASN A 2 -3.09 -4.75 9.29
C ASN A 2 -2.40 -3.63 8.50
N ILE A 3 -1.39 -3.97 7.73
CA ILE A 3 -0.55 -3.01 7.03
C ILE A 3 -0.67 -3.23 5.53
N LEU A 4 -1.19 -2.22 4.82
CA LEU A 4 -1.12 -2.19 3.36
C LEU A 4 0.28 -1.76 2.97
N VAL A 5 1.00 -2.66 2.31
CA VAL A 5 2.40 -2.44 1.90
C VAL A 5 2.40 -1.91 0.48
N ASP A 6 2.84 -0.65 0.33
CA ASP A 6 2.92 0.01 -0.97
C ASP A 6 3.94 -0.65 -1.90
N THR A 7 3.75 -0.47 -3.19
CA THR A 7 4.66 -0.99 -4.22
C THR A 7 6.11 -0.61 -3.98
N SER A 8 6.38 0.61 -3.51
CA SER A 8 7.73 1.06 -3.20
C SER A 8 8.47 0.15 -2.22
N VAL A 9 7.76 -0.35 -1.21
CA VAL A 9 8.33 -1.27 -0.21
C VAL A 9 8.57 -2.66 -0.81
N TRP A 10 7.62 -3.16 -1.62
CA TRP A 10 7.79 -4.43 -2.32
C TRP A 10 8.99 -4.41 -3.26
N VAL A 11 9.16 -3.34 -4.03
CA VAL A 11 10.30 -3.18 -4.94
C VAL A 11 11.61 -3.15 -4.16
N ASP A 12 11.65 -2.44 -3.05
CA ASP A 12 12.81 -2.43 -2.16
C ASP A 12 13.15 -3.86 -1.68
N HIS A 13 12.14 -4.60 -1.21
CA HIS A 13 12.29 -5.98 -0.76
C HIS A 13 12.79 -6.91 -1.88
N PHE A 14 12.31 -6.73 -3.10
CA PHE A 14 12.74 -7.54 -4.24
C PHE A 14 14.21 -7.29 -4.63
N ARG A 15 14.72 -6.11 -4.37
CA ARG A 15 16.13 -5.76 -4.60
C ARG A 15 17.03 -6.20 -3.46
N ASN A 16 16.63 -5.89 -2.25
CA ASN A 16 17.35 -6.22 -1.02
C ASN A 16 16.34 -6.61 0.04
N ARG A 17 16.37 -7.84 0.48
CA ARG A 17 15.46 -8.36 1.50
C ARG A 17 15.18 -7.32 2.59
N ASN A 18 13.90 -7.01 2.79
CA ASN A 18 13.44 -6.12 3.84
C ASN A 18 12.96 -6.96 5.04
N ASP A 19 13.72 -6.98 6.11
CA ASP A 19 13.42 -7.84 7.27
C ASP A 19 12.15 -7.40 8.00
N ASN A 20 11.82 -6.12 8.01
CA ASN A 20 10.56 -5.64 8.60
C ASN A 20 9.36 -6.19 7.84
N LEU A 21 9.43 -6.22 6.52
CA LEU A 21 8.37 -6.81 5.69
C LEU A 21 8.26 -8.31 5.93
N VAL A 22 9.38 -9.01 6.01
CA VAL A 22 9.38 -10.46 6.32
C VAL A 22 8.70 -10.73 7.66
N GLN A 23 8.96 -9.91 8.67
CA GLN A 23 8.29 -10.05 9.96
C GLN A 23 6.79 -9.84 9.89
N LEU A 24 6.33 -8.81 9.16
CA LEU A 24 4.91 -8.57 8.97
C LEU A 24 4.23 -9.74 8.24
N LEU A 25 4.88 -10.26 7.20
CA LEU A 25 4.39 -11.43 6.47
C LEU A 25 4.26 -12.66 7.37
N SER A 26 5.26 -12.90 8.23
CA SER A 26 5.25 -14.04 9.15
C SER A 26 4.17 -13.94 10.22
N ARG A 27 3.68 -12.73 10.49
CA ARG A 27 2.61 -12.47 11.46
C ARG A 27 1.24 -12.29 10.82
N ASP A 28 1.11 -12.55 9.52
CA ASP A 28 -0.13 -12.38 8.76
C ASP A 28 -0.72 -10.96 8.88
N GLN A 29 0.15 -9.95 8.86
CA GLN A 29 -0.24 -8.56 9.03
C GLN A 29 -0.16 -7.74 7.74
N VAL A 30 0.12 -8.37 6.60
CA VAL A 30 0.26 -7.67 5.32
C VAL A 30 -1.03 -7.74 4.52
N LEU A 31 -1.48 -6.58 4.06
CA LEU A 31 -2.59 -6.44 3.13
C LEU A 31 -2.06 -6.16 1.73
N ILE A 32 -2.83 -6.59 0.73
CA ILE A 32 -2.57 -6.29 -0.69
C ILE A 32 -3.76 -5.53 -1.29
N HIS A 33 -3.52 -4.84 -2.39
CA HIS A 33 -4.54 -4.12 -3.15
C HIS A 33 -4.32 -4.39 -4.65
N PRO A 34 -5.40 -4.49 -5.45
CA PRO A 34 -5.26 -4.75 -6.90
C PRO A 34 -4.36 -3.77 -7.65
N MET A 35 -4.36 -2.50 -7.27
CA MET A 35 -3.47 -1.51 -7.90
C MET A 35 -2.00 -1.79 -7.61
N ILE A 36 -1.68 -2.28 -6.41
CA ILE A 36 -0.31 -2.68 -6.07
C ILE A 36 0.08 -3.92 -6.88
N LEU A 37 -0.80 -4.90 -6.97
CA LEU A 37 -0.56 -6.08 -7.82
C LEU A 37 -0.30 -5.67 -9.26
N ALA A 38 -1.10 -4.74 -9.80
CA ALA A 38 -0.95 -4.25 -11.17
C ALA A 38 0.40 -3.53 -11.37
N GLU A 39 0.81 -2.71 -10.42
CA GLU A 39 2.10 -2.03 -10.47
C GLU A 39 3.28 -3.02 -10.43
N ILE A 40 3.21 -4.01 -9.56
CA ILE A 40 4.24 -5.07 -9.49
C ILE A 40 4.24 -5.87 -10.79
N ALA A 41 3.06 -6.21 -11.32
CA ALA A 41 2.93 -6.93 -12.58
C ALA A 41 3.50 -6.16 -13.77
N GLY A 42 3.36 -4.84 -13.76
CA GLY A 42 3.91 -3.96 -14.80
C GLY A 42 5.41 -3.72 -14.68
N GLY A 43 6.03 -4.13 -13.57
CA GLY A 43 7.46 -4.03 -13.32
C GLY A 43 8.18 -5.35 -13.55
N PHE A 44 9.20 -5.62 -12.72
CA PHE A 44 10.00 -6.83 -12.80
C PHE A 44 9.95 -7.60 -11.47
N PRO A 45 8.86 -8.33 -11.19
CA PRO A 45 8.82 -9.16 -9.99
C PRO A 45 9.83 -10.30 -10.09
N PRO A 46 10.26 -10.88 -8.94
CA PRO A 46 11.19 -12.01 -8.95
C PRO A 46 10.67 -13.17 -9.78
N ALA A 47 11.61 -13.84 -10.48
CA ALA A 47 11.29 -15.02 -11.27
C ALA A 47 11.01 -16.24 -10.35
N PRO A 48 10.11 -17.14 -10.71
CA PRO A 48 9.21 -17.07 -11.85
C PRO A 48 8.09 -16.06 -11.62
N ARG A 49 7.93 -15.16 -12.58
CA ARG A 49 7.01 -14.02 -12.50
C ARG A 49 5.59 -14.40 -12.05
N LEU A 50 4.98 -15.37 -12.73
CA LEU A 50 3.60 -15.77 -12.43
C LEU A 50 3.46 -16.40 -11.05
N LYS A 51 4.49 -17.08 -10.57
CA LYS A 51 4.49 -17.69 -9.24
C LYS A 51 4.52 -16.61 -8.16
N THR A 52 5.36 -15.59 -8.32
CA THR A 52 5.43 -14.45 -7.39
C THR A 52 4.09 -13.72 -7.32
N LEU A 53 3.50 -13.39 -8.47
CA LEU A 53 2.20 -12.72 -8.52
C LEU A 53 1.10 -13.61 -7.92
N GLY A 54 1.16 -14.92 -8.14
CA GLY A 54 0.21 -15.87 -7.58
C GLY A 54 0.25 -15.94 -6.06
N TYR A 55 1.42 -15.80 -5.45
CA TYR A 55 1.54 -15.71 -4.00
C TYR A 55 1.00 -14.39 -3.45
N LEU A 56 1.31 -13.28 -4.12
CA LEU A 56 0.89 -11.96 -3.66
C LEU A 56 -0.64 -11.80 -3.68
N VAL A 57 -1.32 -12.36 -4.68
CA VAL A 57 -2.78 -12.27 -4.77
C VAL A 57 -3.49 -13.02 -3.64
N LEU A 58 -2.82 -13.96 -3.00
CA LEU A 58 -3.38 -14.74 -1.90
C LEU A 58 -3.33 -14.01 -0.55
N LEU A 59 -2.60 -12.90 -0.47
CA LEU A 59 -2.58 -12.09 0.75
C LEU A 59 -3.97 -11.50 1.01
N PRO A 60 -4.34 -11.24 2.28
CA PRO A 60 -5.59 -10.55 2.57
C PRO A 60 -5.62 -9.18 1.88
N HIS A 61 -6.77 -8.84 1.32
CA HIS A 61 -6.98 -7.58 0.61
C HIS A 61 -7.50 -6.51 1.56
N SER A 62 -7.03 -5.26 1.38
CA SER A 62 -7.69 -4.10 1.96
C SER A 62 -9.06 -3.91 1.29
N HIS A 63 -9.91 -3.07 1.86
CA HIS A 63 -11.07 -2.59 1.13
C HIS A 63 -10.60 -1.84 -0.11
N HIS A 64 -11.40 -1.86 -1.17
CA HIS A 64 -11.08 -1.19 -2.43
C HIS A 64 -11.96 0.07 -2.53
N ALA A 65 -11.36 1.24 -2.34
CA ALA A 65 -12.09 2.47 -2.51
C ALA A 65 -12.53 2.62 -3.97
N THR A 66 -13.79 2.96 -4.17
CA THR A 66 -14.31 3.30 -5.50
C THR A 66 -13.86 4.70 -5.90
N VAL A 67 -13.91 5.01 -7.19
CA VAL A 67 -13.60 6.36 -7.66
C VAL A 67 -14.50 7.40 -6.99
N ALA A 68 -15.78 7.07 -6.82
CA ALA A 68 -16.73 7.96 -6.13
C ALA A 68 -16.31 8.23 -4.68
N GLU A 69 -15.92 7.18 -3.95
CA GLU A 69 -15.41 7.33 -2.57
C GLU A 69 -14.15 8.17 -2.53
N VAL A 70 -13.22 7.93 -3.46
CA VAL A 70 -11.98 8.70 -3.55
C VAL A 70 -12.29 10.18 -3.76
N MET A 71 -13.24 10.52 -4.65
CA MET A 71 -13.62 11.91 -4.90
C MET A 71 -14.19 12.58 -3.65
N VAL A 72 -15.02 11.87 -2.88
CA VAL A 72 -15.57 12.38 -1.63
C VAL A 72 -14.45 12.66 -0.62
N PHE A 73 -13.51 11.74 -0.46
CA PHE A 73 -12.38 11.93 0.46
C PHE A 73 -11.45 13.07 0.03
N ILE A 74 -11.22 13.22 -1.29
CA ILE A 74 -10.43 14.34 -1.81
C ILE A 74 -11.00 15.68 -1.33
N GLU A 75 -12.33 15.84 -1.43
CA GLU A 75 -12.98 17.08 -0.99
C GLU A 75 -12.98 17.22 0.53
N ASN A 76 -13.39 16.19 1.25
CA ASN A 76 -13.53 16.25 2.70
C ASN A 76 -12.19 16.45 3.42
N GLU A 77 -11.14 15.79 2.95
CA GLU A 77 -9.81 15.81 3.57
C GLU A 77 -8.85 16.78 2.87
N LYS A 78 -9.35 17.50 1.86
CA LYS A 78 -8.55 18.48 1.09
C LYS A 78 -7.28 17.86 0.51
N LEU A 79 -7.44 16.73 -0.18
CA LEU A 79 -6.32 15.99 -0.76
C LEU A 79 -5.95 16.48 -2.17
N TYR A 80 -6.53 17.58 -2.62
CA TYR A 80 -6.29 18.13 -3.96
C TYR A 80 -5.02 18.99 -3.99
N GLY A 81 -4.35 19.00 -5.13
CA GLY A 81 -3.20 19.88 -5.37
C GLY A 81 -1.94 19.53 -4.58
N LEU A 82 -1.83 18.32 -4.03
CA LEU A 82 -0.73 17.93 -3.15
C LEU A 82 0.37 17.14 -3.84
N GLY A 83 0.26 16.94 -5.16
CA GLY A 83 1.29 16.26 -5.93
C GLY A 83 1.26 14.74 -5.87
N CYS A 84 0.27 14.14 -5.23
CA CYS A 84 0.06 12.70 -5.26
C CYS A 84 -0.85 12.31 -6.41
N GLY A 85 -0.50 11.20 -7.09
CA GLY A 85 -1.31 10.66 -8.17
C GLY A 85 -2.54 9.91 -7.67
N LEU A 86 -3.43 9.58 -8.62
CA LEU A 86 -4.68 8.90 -8.31
C LEU A 86 -4.47 7.55 -7.62
N VAL A 87 -3.47 6.78 -8.03
CA VAL A 87 -3.17 5.47 -7.42
C VAL A 87 -2.84 5.65 -5.93
N ASP A 88 -1.94 6.57 -5.61
CA ASP A 88 -1.53 6.83 -4.22
C ASP A 88 -2.72 7.27 -3.37
N ILE A 89 -3.55 8.17 -3.88
CA ILE A 89 -4.73 8.65 -3.15
C ILE A 89 -5.73 7.51 -2.98
N THR A 90 -5.92 6.67 -4.00
CA THR A 90 -6.82 5.51 -3.90
C THR A 90 -6.35 4.52 -2.83
N LEU A 91 -5.06 4.26 -2.76
CA LEU A 91 -4.51 3.39 -1.71
C LEU A 91 -4.72 3.99 -0.32
N LEU A 92 -4.48 5.29 -0.18
CA LEU A 92 -4.68 6.00 1.07
C LEU A 92 -6.15 5.92 1.52
N VAL A 93 -7.09 6.20 0.64
CA VAL A 93 -8.53 6.12 0.95
C VAL A 93 -8.93 4.69 1.26
N SER A 94 -8.39 3.70 0.53
CA SER A 94 -8.66 2.29 0.78
C SER A 94 -8.24 1.87 2.19
N VAL A 95 -7.10 2.37 2.66
CA VAL A 95 -6.64 2.15 4.04
C VAL A 95 -7.58 2.82 5.04
N MET A 96 -8.01 4.04 4.76
CA MET A 96 -8.90 4.80 5.66
C MET A 96 -10.24 4.11 5.86
N ILE A 97 -10.76 3.40 4.86
CA ILE A 97 -12.01 2.66 4.96
C ILE A 97 -11.84 1.20 5.39
N THR A 98 -10.59 0.74 5.61
CA THR A 98 -10.31 -0.59 6.13
C THR A 98 -10.09 -0.50 7.64
N PRO A 99 -10.95 -1.09 8.48
CA PRO A 99 -10.80 -0.99 9.93
C PRO A 99 -9.44 -1.50 10.41
N GLY A 100 -8.77 -0.70 11.24
CA GLY A 100 -7.49 -1.06 11.85
C GLY A 100 -6.30 -1.09 10.90
N ALA A 101 -6.45 -0.61 9.68
CA ALA A 101 -5.37 -0.64 8.69
C ALA A 101 -4.51 0.63 8.72
N LYS A 102 -3.24 0.44 8.36
CA LYS A 102 -2.29 1.53 8.11
C LYS A 102 -1.57 1.25 6.81
N ILE A 103 -0.93 2.26 6.25
CA ILE A 103 -0.14 2.13 5.02
C ILE A 103 1.35 2.32 5.30
N TRP A 104 2.15 1.46 4.71
CA TRP A 104 3.61 1.57 4.74
C TRP A 104 4.12 1.86 3.33
N THR A 105 4.76 3.00 3.18
CA THR A 105 5.31 3.46 1.90
C THR A 105 6.70 4.06 2.11
N LEU A 106 7.52 4.00 1.07
CA LEU A 106 8.81 4.71 1.01
C LEU A 106 8.71 6.01 0.20
N ASP A 107 7.54 6.27 -0.40
CA ASP A 107 7.28 7.53 -1.09
C ASP A 107 7.01 8.64 -0.07
N LYS A 108 7.82 9.70 -0.11
CA LYS A 108 7.76 10.76 0.89
C LYS A 108 6.47 11.55 0.86
N ARG A 109 5.88 11.76 -0.32
CA ARG A 109 4.61 12.51 -0.44
C ARG A 109 3.45 11.72 0.13
N LEU A 110 3.36 10.45 -0.21
CA LEU A 110 2.32 9.55 0.31
C LEU A 110 2.47 9.38 1.83
N GLU A 111 3.70 9.19 2.31
CA GLU A 111 3.98 9.08 3.74
C GLU A 111 3.52 10.31 4.51
N LYS A 112 3.77 11.50 3.98
CA LYS A 112 3.35 12.75 4.61
C LYS A 112 1.84 12.85 4.73
N LEU A 113 1.10 12.45 3.70
CA LEU A 113 -0.36 12.41 3.72
C LEU A 113 -0.88 11.35 4.70
N ALA A 114 -0.28 10.18 4.70
CA ALA A 114 -0.66 9.10 5.61
C ALA A 114 -0.46 9.53 7.08
N ALA A 115 0.65 10.20 7.37
CA ALA A 115 0.92 10.73 8.70
C ALA A 115 -0.11 11.78 9.12
N ARG A 116 -0.45 12.70 8.21
CA ARG A 116 -1.46 13.72 8.45
C ARG A 116 -2.82 13.11 8.78
N LEU A 117 -3.18 12.01 8.14
CA LEU A 117 -4.45 11.31 8.34
C LEU A 117 -4.37 10.22 9.40
N ASN A 118 -3.22 10.11 10.08
CA ASN A 118 -2.99 9.17 11.17
C ASN A 118 -3.14 7.69 10.77
N VAL A 119 -2.75 7.37 9.56
CA VAL A 119 -2.77 5.99 9.02
C VAL A 119 -1.39 5.53 8.53
N SER A 120 -0.34 6.23 8.91
CA SER A 120 1.03 5.87 8.54
C SER A 120 1.55 4.74 9.42
N TYR A 121 2.22 3.77 8.80
CA TYR A 121 3.01 2.76 9.47
C TYR A 121 4.49 3.04 9.27
N GLN A 122 5.24 3.05 10.37
CA GLN A 122 6.69 3.19 10.35
C GLN A 122 7.28 1.98 11.07
N PRO A 123 8.16 1.20 10.41
CA PRO A 123 8.83 0.11 11.11
C PRO A 123 9.71 0.63 12.24
N VAL A 124 9.75 -0.13 13.32
CA VAL A 124 10.63 0.16 14.46
C VAL A 124 12.02 -0.40 14.14
N HIS A 125 13.03 0.45 14.31
CA HIS A 125 14.42 0.09 14.08
C HIS A 125 15.11 -0.35 15.36
#